data_53667544ece792c210124164d8ea11dc
#
_entry.id   53667544ece792c210124164d8ea11dc
#
_cell.length_a   1.000
_cell.length_b   1.000
_cell.length_c   1.000
_cell.angle_alpha   90.00
_cell.angle_beta   90.00
_cell.angle_gamma   90.00
#
_symmetry.space_group_name_H-M   'P 1'
#
loop_
_entity.id
_entity.type
_entity.pdbx_description
1 polymer ?
#
loop_
_entity_poly.entity_id
_entity_poly.type
_entity_poly.pdbx_seq_one_letter_code
_entity_poly.pdbx_strand_id
1 'polypeptide(L)'
;MKQIINHFTDDDLYKFTMCCAVIDNFPRAQVKYSFTDRDNRVYPEGFAQALREQILMLESLVITDEEIDFMKRRCSYIPTWFYTYLRGYRFNHKWVSVHQDEEGHLFLDIEGGWSDTILLEVKLLAIISELYYIMTGEAECFDYATYYEKSFEKGRRLLEAGCVFSEFGTRRRVSFEAEDTVVRAMKACSQSQKWPGRFVGTSNVYLAMKYDLLPVGTMGHEFICAIGGMYGPQMANHIAMNSWSNTFRGALGTFLYD
;
A
#
# COMPACT_ATOMS: atom_id res chain seq x y z
N MET A 1 -2.01 21.35 -8.77
CA MET A 1 -1.85 20.79 -7.39
C MET A 1 -0.51 20.08 -7.29
N LYS A 2 0.10 20.00 -6.09
CA LYS A 2 1.35 19.23 -5.88
C LYS A 2 1.05 17.73 -5.96
N GLN A 3 1.99 16.95 -6.49
CA GLN A 3 1.89 15.48 -6.53
C GLN A 3 1.88 14.90 -5.10
N ILE A 4 0.93 13.99 -4.83
CA ILE A 4 0.77 13.35 -3.51
C ILE A 4 1.73 12.17 -3.36
N ILE A 5 1.78 11.26 -4.33
CA ILE A 5 2.68 10.12 -4.31
C ILE A 5 3.98 10.48 -5.04
N ASN A 6 5.08 10.60 -4.31
CA ASN A 6 6.38 11.03 -4.86
C ASN A 6 7.42 9.92 -4.96
N HIS A 7 7.16 8.73 -4.40
CA HIS A 7 8.06 7.60 -4.40
C HIS A 7 7.35 6.36 -4.92
N PHE A 8 8.06 5.57 -5.74
CA PHE A 8 7.48 4.36 -6.32
C PHE A 8 7.10 3.35 -5.24
N THR A 9 7.92 3.22 -4.23
CA THR A 9 7.75 2.31 -3.09
C THR A 9 6.93 2.91 -1.93
N ASP A 10 6.34 4.10 -2.09
CA ASP A 10 5.28 4.59 -1.21
C ASP A 10 4.01 3.75 -1.42
N ASP A 11 4.07 2.53 -0.91
CA ASP A 11 3.09 1.47 -1.09
C ASP A 11 3.33 0.35 -0.07
N ASP A 12 2.32 -0.46 0.16
CA ASP A 12 2.41 -1.61 1.06
C ASP A 12 3.20 -2.77 0.41
N LEU A 13 4.13 -3.38 1.16
CA LEU A 13 4.97 -4.49 0.69
C LEU A 13 4.17 -5.63 0.06
N TYR A 14 2.99 -5.95 0.61
CA TYR A 14 2.18 -7.05 0.09
C TYR A 14 1.72 -6.84 -1.35
N LYS A 15 1.64 -5.62 -1.84
CA LYS A 15 1.35 -5.34 -3.26
C LYS A 15 2.49 -5.77 -4.18
N PHE A 16 3.73 -5.55 -3.76
CA PHE A 16 4.90 -6.01 -4.52
C PHE A 16 5.04 -7.52 -4.52
N THR A 17 4.83 -8.16 -3.36
CA THR A 17 4.90 -9.62 -3.26
C THR A 17 3.77 -10.31 -4.03
N MET A 18 2.54 -9.80 -3.95
CA MET A 18 1.43 -10.31 -4.76
C MET A 18 1.68 -10.08 -6.25
N CYS A 19 2.16 -8.87 -6.66
CA CYS A 19 2.51 -8.59 -8.05
C CYS A 19 3.53 -9.61 -8.58
N CYS A 20 4.57 -9.92 -7.80
CA CYS A 20 5.55 -10.94 -8.14
C CYS A 20 4.89 -12.32 -8.37
N ALA A 21 4.02 -12.76 -7.45
CA ALA A 21 3.32 -14.04 -7.56
C ALA A 21 2.32 -14.07 -8.74
N VAL A 22 1.66 -12.93 -9.02
CA VAL A 22 0.74 -12.78 -10.16
C VAL A 22 1.48 -12.94 -11.48
N ILE A 23 2.61 -12.27 -11.67
CA ILE A 23 3.41 -12.38 -12.90
C ILE A 23 3.87 -13.82 -13.13
N ASP A 24 4.30 -14.49 -12.08
CA ASP A 24 4.86 -15.83 -12.14
C ASP A 24 3.80 -16.91 -12.46
N ASN A 25 2.57 -16.74 -11.92
CA ASN A 25 1.55 -17.79 -11.99
C ASN A 25 0.31 -17.41 -12.84
N PHE A 26 -0.02 -16.12 -12.96
CA PHE A 26 -1.25 -15.63 -13.57
C PHE A 26 -1.01 -14.49 -14.58
N PRO A 27 0.00 -14.57 -15.49
CA PRO A 27 0.43 -13.43 -16.32
C PRO A 27 -0.61 -12.92 -17.32
N ARG A 28 -1.71 -13.65 -17.53
CA ARG A 28 -2.81 -13.27 -18.45
C ARG A 28 -4.10 -12.91 -17.73
N ALA A 29 -4.10 -12.93 -16.39
CA ALA A 29 -5.31 -12.61 -15.64
C ALA A 29 -5.71 -11.15 -15.85
N GLN A 30 -7.01 -10.94 -16.12
CA GLN A 30 -7.63 -9.64 -16.20
C GLN A 30 -8.46 -9.42 -14.95
N VAL A 31 -8.40 -8.22 -14.41
CA VAL A 31 -9.12 -7.86 -13.17
C VAL A 31 -9.82 -6.53 -13.30
N LYS A 32 -10.84 -6.37 -12.48
CA LYS A 32 -11.50 -5.09 -12.23
C LYS A 32 -11.57 -4.85 -10.74
N TYR A 33 -11.10 -3.68 -10.29
CA TYR A 33 -11.30 -3.17 -8.94
C TYR A 33 -12.34 -2.07 -8.99
N SER A 34 -13.27 -2.08 -8.07
CA SER A 34 -14.24 -0.99 -7.91
C SER A 34 -14.10 -0.39 -6.52
N PHE A 35 -13.97 0.92 -6.47
CA PHE A 35 -13.93 1.66 -5.22
C PHE A 35 -15.30 1.64 -4.56
N THR A 36 -15.32 1.30 -3.28
CA THR A 36 -16.52 1.35 -2.45
C THR A 36 -16.24 2.21 -1.23
N ASP A 37 -16.86 3.38 -1.16
CA ASP A 37 -16.86 4.20 0.05
C ASP A 37 -17.91 3.68 1.02
N ARG A 38 -17.45 3.08 2.13
CA ARG A 38 -18.34 2.51 3.16
C ARG A 38 -18.99 3.57 4.04
N ASP A 39 -18.41 4.78 4.08
CA ASP A 39 -18.91 5.91 4.86
C ASP A 39 -19.90 6.76 4.06
N ASN A 40 -20.09 6.44 2.78
CA ASN A 40 -20.96 7.17 1.84
C ASN A 40 -20.68 8.69 1.87
N ARG A 41 -19.42 9.06 1.77
CA ARG A 41 -18.96 10.45 1.87
C ARG A 41 -19.39 11.26 0.64
N VAL A 42 -19.69 12.50 0.89
CA VAL A 42 -19.84 13.51 -0.15
C VAL A 42 -18.49 14.19 -0.37
N TYR A 43 -17.94 14.04 -1.57
CA TYR A 43 -16.66 14.63 -1.94
C TYR A 43 -16.85 16.07 -2.43
N PRO A 44 -15.89 16.98 -2.19
CA PRO A 44 -15.96 18.36 -2.67
C PRO A 44 -16.15 18.45 -4.19
N GLU A 45 -16.77 19.53 -4.64
CA GLU A 45 -16.91 19.82 -6.08
C GLU A 45 -15.53 19.85 -6.76
N GLY A 46 -15.43 19.23 -7.95
CA GLY A 46 -14.18 19.11 -8.69
C GLY A 46 -13.22 18.04 -8.20
N PHE A 47 -13.59 17.23 -7.18
CA PHE A 47 -12.74 16.17 -6.63
C PHE A 47 -12.31 15.16 -7.70
N ALA A 48 -13.24 14.69 -8.54
CA ALA A 48 -12.91 13.74 -9.60
C ALA A 48 -11.91 14.31 -10.61
N GLN A 49 -11.96 15.61 -10.90
CA GLN A 49 -11.00 16.27 -11.77
C GLN A 49 -9.60 16.32 -11.13
N ALA A 50 -9.52 16.74 -9.86
CA ALA A 50 -8.27 16.78 -9.11
C ALA A 50 -7.66 15.39 -8.96
N LEU A 51 -8.49 14.35 -8.75
CA LEU A 51 -8.04 12.97 -8.69
C LEU A 51 -7.46 12.47 -10.01
N ARG A 52 -8.10 12.80 -11.16
CA ARG A 52 -7.55 12.47 -12.50
C ARG A 52 -6.18 13.12 -12.72
N GLU A 53 -5.99 14.37 -12.27
CA GLU A 53 -4.68 15.03 -12.36
C GLU A 53 -3.61 14.30 -11.54
N GLN A 54 -3.93 13.83 -10.32
CA GLN A 54 -3.03 13.03 -9.52
C GLN A 54 -2.70 11.68 -10.17
N ILE A 55 -3.68 11.04 -10.79
CA ILE A 55 -3.48 9.76 -11.52
C ILE A 55 -2.54 9.98 -12.72
N LEU A 56 -2.68 11.06 -13.47
CA LEU A 56 -1.78 11.40 -14.56
C LEU A 56 -0.34 11.62 -14.08
N MET A 57 -0.15 12.22 -12.90
CA MET A 57 1.19 12.41 -12.32
C MET A 57 1.89 11.09 -12.00
N LEU A 58 1.14 10.01 -11.70
CA LEU A 58 1.74 8.69 -11.47
C LEU A 58 2.50 8.15 -12.69
N GLU A 59 2.18 8.55 -13.91
CA GLU A 59 2.87 8.06 -15.12
C GLU A 59 4.36 8.42 -15.16
N SER A 60 4.74 9.51 -14.50
CA SER A 60 6.14 9.90 -14.36
C SER A 60 6.89 9.18 -13.24
N LEU A 61 6.18 8.45 -12.40
CA LEU A 61 6.74 7.79 -11.23
C LEU A 61 7.48 6.50 -11.65
N VAL A 62 8.77 6.46 -11.37
CA VAL A 62 9.63 5.31 -11.65
C VAL A 62 10.36 4.88 -10.40
N ILE A 63 10.61 3.58 -10.28
CA ILE A 63 11.40 3.06 -9.16
C ILE A 63 12.86 3.48 -9.30
N THR A 64 13.47 3.93 -8.21
CA THR A 64 14.87 4.33 -8.17
C THR A 64 15.77 3.14 -7.86
N ASP A 65 17.08 3.30 -8.15
CA ASP A 65 18.08 2.29 -7.79
C ASP A 65 18.19 2.10 -6.28
N GLU A 66 18.05 3.18 -5.51
CA GLU A 66 18.07 3.15 -4.04
C GLU A 66 16.92 2.32 -3.48
N GLU A 67 15.70 2.52 -3.99
CA GLU A 67 14.52 1.73 -3.60
C GLU A 67 14.71 0.24 -3.93
N ILE A 68 15.23 -0.07 -5.12
CA ILE A 68 15.53 -1.45 -5.53
C ILE A 68 16.57 -2.09 -4.62
N ASP A 69 17.65 -1.38 -4.33
CA ASP A 69 18.75 -1.90 -3.51
C ASP A 69 18.30 -2.10 -2.05
N PHE A 70 17.45 -1.23 -1.53
CA PHE A 70 16.80 -1.45 -0.24
C PHE A 70 15.94 -2.71 -0.25
N MET A 71 15.05 -2.87 -1.22
CA MET A 71 14.19 -4.06 -1.33
C MET A 71 15.03 -5.34 -1.46
N LYS A 72 16.09 -5.36 -2.26
CA LYS A 72 16.99 -6.51 -2.39
C LYS A 72 17.64 -6.90 -1.06
N ARG A 73 18.06 -5.91 -0.27
CA ARG A 73 18.68 -6.17 1.04
C ARG A 73 17.69 -6.70 2.07
N ARG A 74 16.46 -6.16 2.08
CA ARG A 74 15.45 -6.46 3.11
C ARG A 74 14.51 -7.59 2.74
N CYS A 75 14.26 -7.80 1.45
CA CYS A 75 13.32 -8.76 0.90
C CYS A 75 14.05 -9.76 -0.01
N SER A 76 15.04 -10.47 0.54
CA SER A 76 15.89 -11.42 -0.21
C SER A 76 15.09 -12.60 -0.82
N TYR A 77 13.86 -12.81 -0.39
CA TYR A 77 12.93 -13.79 -0.94
C TYR A 77 12.29 -13.36 -2.28
N ILE A 78 12.36 -12.08 -2.64
CA ILE A 78 11.84 -11.59 -3.93
C ILE A 78 12.83 -11.97 -5.03
N PRO A 79 12.37 -12.69 -6.09
CA PRO A 79 13.23 -13.08 -7.21
C PRO A 79 13.83 -11.88 -7.94
N THR A 80 15.07 -12.01 -8.40
CA THR A 80 15.81 -10.90 -9.05
C THR A 80 15.16 -10.40 -10.34
N TRP A 81 14.47 -11.26 -11.09
CA TRP A 81 13.77 -10.89 -12.32
C TRP A 81 12.66 -9.85 -12.05
N PHE A 82 12.05 -9.89 -10.85
CA PHE A 82 10.98 -8.96 -10.50
C PHE A 82 11.50 -7.51 -10.42
N TYR A 83 12.72 -7.29 -9.98
CA TYR A 83 13.31 -5.94 -9.98
C TYR A 83 13.55 -5.40 -11.40
N THR A 84 13.82 -6.30 -12.37
CA THR A 84 13.89 -5.91 -13.79
C THR A 84 12.52 -5.51 -14.31
N TYR A 85 11.46 -6.24 -13.94
CA TYR A 85 10.10 -5.87 -14.25
C TYR A 85 9.74 -4.50 -13.66
N LEU A 86 10.03 -4.25 -12.37
CA LEU A 86 9.74 -2.97 -11.72
C LEU A 86 10.45 -1.79 -12.39
N ARG A 87 11.68 -1.96 -12.89
CA ARG A 87 12.39 -0.91 -13.66
C ARG A 87 11.65 -0.52 -14.93
N GLY A 88 11.03 -1.48 -15.59
CA GLY A 88 10.24 -1.27 -16.80
C GLY A 88 8.79 -0.83 -16.55
N TYR A 89 8.29 -0.99 -15.33
CA TYR A 89 6.90 -0.70 -14.99
C TYR A 89 6.59 0.80 -15.12
N ARG A 90 5.43 1.09 -15.70
CA ARG A 90 4.88 2.46 -15.78
C ARG A 90 3.40 2.42 -15.46
N PHE A 91 2.95 3.32 -14.62
CA PHE A 91 1.54 3.54 -14.40
C PHE A 91 0.89 4.09 -15.66
N ASN A 92 -0.36 3.73 -15.90
CA ASN A 92 -1.11 4.19 -17.06
C ASN A 92 -2.50 4.65 -16.61
N HIS A 93 -2.77 5.93 -16.77
CA HIS A 93 -4.06 6.54 -16.38
C HIS A 93 -5.26 5.90 -17.09
N LYS A 94 -5.07 5.28 -18.27
CA LYS A 94 -6.13 4.64 -19.05
C LYS A 94 -6.73 3.40 -18.38
N TRP A 95 -6.03 2.83 -17.39
CA TRP A 95 -6.57 1.73 -16.58
C TRP A 95 -7.58 2.20 -15.54
N VAL A 96 -7.68 3.51 -15.31
CA VAL A 96 -8.47 4.07 -14.21
C VAL A 96 -9.57 4.96 -14.77
N SER A 97 -10.82 4.64 -14.48
CA SER A 97 -11.97 5.51 -14.73
C SER A 97 -12.42 6.16 -13.42
N VAL A 98 -12.69 7.46 -13.48
CA VAL A 98 -13.15 8.25 -12.32
C VAL A 98 -14.37 9.05 -12.70
N HIS A 99 -15.41 8.98 -11.88
CA HIS A 99 -16.64 9.76 -12.02
C HIS A 99 -17.10 10.27 -10.66
N GLN A 100 -17.71 11.44 -10.63
CA GLN A 100 -18.40 12.01 -9.47
C GLN A 100 -19.81 12.39 -9.91
N ASP A 101 -20.82 11.94 -9.18
CA ASP A 101 -22.20 12.28 -9.47
C ASP A 101 -22.59 13.68 -8.98
N GLU A 102 -23.83 14.08 -9.24
CA GLU A 102 -24.38 15.38 -8.84
C GLU A 102 -24.54 15.52 -7.32
N GLU A 103 -24.67 14.39 -6.60
CA GLU A 103 -24.73 14.32 -5.15
C GLU A 103 -23.34 14.37 -4.49
N GLY A 104 -22.27 14.29 -5.30
CA GLY A 104 -20.88 14.34 -4.83
C GLY A 104 -20.28 12.98 -4.48
N HIS A 105 -20.94 11.86 -4.80
CA HIS A 105 -20.37 10.52 -4.58
C HIS A 105 -19.30 10.21 -5.62
N LEU A 106 -18.24 9.53 -5.17
CA LEU A 106 -17.09 9.17 -6.00
C LEU A 106 -17.21 7.71 -6.48
N PHE A 107 -17.06 7.52 -7.79
CA PHE A 107 -16.95 6.23 -8.44
C PHE A 107 -15.57 6.11 -9.10
N LEU A 108 -14.86 5.02 -8.81
CA LEU A 108 -13.57 4.73 -9.41
C LEU A 108 -13.48 3.24 -9.71
N ASP A 109 -13.12 2.93 -10.94
CA ASP A 109 -12.80 1.57 -11.38
C ASP A 109 -11.36 1.52 -11.92
N ILE A 110 -10.66 0.43 -11.63
CA ILE A 110 -9.36 0.09 -12.24
C ILE A 110 -9.58 -1.19 -13.03
N GLU A 111 -9.23 -1.20 -14.32
CA GLU A 111 -9.46 -2.36 -15.18
C GLU A 111 -8.24 -2.62 -16.09
N GLY A 112 -7.79 -3.89 -16.15
CA GLY A 112 -6.65 -4.28 -16.97
C GLY A 112 -5.99 -5.58 -16.55
N GLY A 113 -4.79 -5.83 -17.05
CA GLY A 113 -3.97 -6.95 -16.61
C GLY A 113 -3.70 -6.89 -15.11
N TRP A 114 -3.82 -8.03 -14.42
CA TRP A 114 -3.67 -8.01 -12.96
C TRP A 114 -2.29 -7.52 -12.53
N SER A 115 -1.22 -7.97 -13.17
CA SER A 115 0.14 -7.47 -12.92
C SER A 115 0.31 -5.97 -13.20
N ASP A 116 -0.45 -5.45 -14.17
CA ASP A 116 -0.33 -4.05 -14.59
C ASP A 116 -1.06 -3.10 -13.63
N THR A 117 -2.13 -3.57 -13.00
CA THR A 117 -3.04 -2.74 -12.20
C THR A 117 -2.88 -2.89 -10.70
N ILE A 118 -2.30 -3.99 -10.22
CA ILE A 118 -2.24 -4.34 -8.79
C ILE A 118 -1.53 -3.29 -7.92
N LEU A 119 -0.55 -2.56 -8.47
CA LEU A 119 0.19 -1.51 -7.77
C LEU A 119 -0.56 -0.16 -7.71
N LEU A 120 -1.77 -0.06 -8.29
CA LEU A 120 -2.58 1.14 -8.25
C LEU A 120 -3.44 1.26 -6.99
N GLU A 121 -3.96 0.15 -6.46
CA GLU A 121 -4.98 0.18 -5.40
C GLU A 121 -4.56 1.02 -4.19
N VAL A 122 -3.45 0.69 -3.55
CA VAL A 122 -3.00 1.36 -2.31
C VAL A 122 -2.66 2.82 -2.59
N LYS A 123 -2.00 3.10 -3.72
CA LYS A 123 -1.68 4.47 -4.13
C LYS A 123 -2.93 5.31 -4.35
N LEU A 124 -3.93 4.77 -5.06
CA LEU A 124 -5.18 5.50 -5.30
C LEU A 124 -5.97 5.74 -4.02
N LEU A 125 -6.00 4.76 -3.10
CA LEU A 125 -6.65 4.93 -1.81
C LEU A 125 -5.94 6.00 -0.96
N ALA A 126 -4.60 6.02 -0.95
CA ALA A 126 -3.82 7.05 -0.28
C ALA A 126 -4.05 8.45 -0.91
N ILE A 127 -4.09 8.53 -2.25
CA ILE A 127 -4.39 9.78 -2.97
C ILE A 127 -5.80 10.27 -2.63
N ILE A 128 -6.81 9.41 -2.70
CA ILE A 128 -8.22 9.78 -2.40
C ILE A 128 -8.31 10.32 -0.97
N SER A 129 -7.69 9.64 -0.01
CA SER A 129 -7.72 10.06 1.38
C SER A 129 -7.04 11.43 1.57
N GLU A 130 -5.79 11.59 1.13
CA GLU A 130 -5.04 12.84 1.30
C GLU A 130 -5.66 14.00 0.53
N LEU A 131 -6.12 13.77 -0.70
CA LEU A 131 -6.80 14.77 -1.52
C LEU A 131 -8.09 15.27 -0.86
N TYR A 132 -8.85 14.37 -0.21
CA TYR A 132 -10.04 14.75 0.54
C TYR A 132 -9.71 15.75 1.65
N TYR A 133 -8.72 15.47 2.48
CA TYR A 133 -8.30 16.37 3.56
C TYR A 133 -7.73 17.70 3.05
N ILE A 134 -7.06 17.70 1.90
CA ILE A 134 -6.58 18.94 1.24
C ILE A 134 -7.77 19.76 0.77
N MET A 135 -8.73 19.19 0.07
CA MET A 135 -9.83 19.91 -0.55
C MET A 135 -10.90 20.37 0.47
N THR A 136 -11.01 19.69 1.61
CA THR A 136 -11.87 20.14 2.72
C THR A 136 -11.19 21.19 3.62
N GLY A 137 -9.89 21.46 3.43
CA GLY A 137 -9.11 22.37 4.29
C GLY A 137 -8.70 21.77 5.63
N GLU A 138 -9.08 20.53 5.91
CA GLU A 138 -8.73 19.86 7.19
C GLU A 138 -7.24 19.57 7.32
N ALA A 139 -6.53 19.40 6.18
CA ALA A 139 -5.07 19.19 6.17
C ALA A 139 -4.29 20.38 6.77
N GLU A 140 -4.77 21.61 6.57
CA GLU A 140 -4.12 22.83 7.07
C GLU A 140 -4.18 22.96 8.61
N CYS A 141 -5.19 22.34 9.22
CA CYS A 141 -5.42 22.37 10.67
C CYS A 141 -4.81 21.16 11.38
N PHE A 142 -4.11 20.27 10.68
CA PHE A 142 -3.59 19.03 11.25
C PHE A 142 -2.38 19.30 12.15
N ASP A 143 -2.53 19.00 13.44
CA ASP A 143 -1.48 19.19 14.46
C ASP A 143 -0.54 17.98 14.51
N TYR A 144 0.52 18.02 13.72
CA TYR A 144 1.54 16.97 13.65
C TYR A 144 2.29 16.76 14.97
N ALA A 145 2.43 17.81 15.82
CA ALA A 145 3.12 17.68 17.09
C ALA A 145 2.28 16.84 18.07
N THR A 146 1.02 17.19 18.26
CA THR A 146 0.09 16.38 19.06
C THR A 146 -0.08 14.97 18.48
N TYR A 147 -0.08 14.83 17.16
CA TYR A 147 -0.18 13.52 16.51
C TYR A 147 1.05 12.64 16.76
N TYR A 148 2.24 13.23 16.77
CA TYR A 148 3.47 12.54 17.16
C TYR A 148 3.41 12.05 18.61
N GLU A 149 3.00 12.91 19.56
CA GLU A 149 2.89 12.55 20.97
C GLU A 149 1.89 11.42 21.21
N LYS A 150 0.71 11.51 20.58
CA LYS A 150 -0.31 10.44 20.65
C LYS A 150 0.20 9.11 20.05
N SER A 151 0.94 9.18 18.96
CA SER A 151 1.52 8.01 18.32
C SER A 151 2.63 7.38 19.17
N PHE A 152 3.48 8.21 19.79
CA PHE A 152 4.51 7.75 20.71
C PHE A 152 3.89 7.08 21.93
N GLU A 153 2.86 7.69 22.54
CA GLU A 153 2.17 7.13 23.69
C GLU A 153 1.43 5.83 23.35
N LYS A 154 0.82 5.74 22.18
CA LYS A 154 0.23 4.49 21.68
C LYS A 154 1.29 3.39 21.53
N GLY A 155 2.45 3.72 20.95
CA GLY A 155 3.60 2.83 20.84
C GLY A 155 4.09 2.35 22.21
N ARG A 156 4.23 3.27 23.17
CA ARG A 156 4.62 2.97 24.54
C ARG A 156 3.69 1.93 25.18
N ARG A 157 2.39 2.15 25.11
CA ARG A 157 1.37 1.23 25.67
C ARG A 157 1.44 -0.16 25.05
N LEU A 158 1.61 -0.25 23.73
CA LEU A 158 1.73 -1.53 23.05
C LEU A 158 3.03 -2.27 23.45
N LEU A 159 4.14 -1.55 23.53
CA LEU A 159 5.43 -2.11 23.90
C LEU A 159 5.46 -2.56 25.38
N GLU A 160 4.88 -1.79 26.29
CA GLU A 160 4.72 -2.16 27.70
C GLU A 160 3.86 -3.41 27.88
N ALA A 161 2.79 -3.55 27.08
CA ALA A 161 1.92 -4.71 27.09
C ALA A 161 2.57 -5.97 26.48
N GLY A 162 3.81 -5.90 25.99
CA GLY A 162 4.50 -7.03 25.38
C GLY A 162 4.05 -7.33 23.94
N CYS A 163 3.31 -6.42 23.28
CA CYS A 163 2.84 -6.61 21.92
C CYS A 163 3.99 -6.63 20.91
N VAL A 164 3.91 -7.53 19.93
CA VAL A 164 4.72 -7.50 18.71
C VAL A 164 3.82 -6.97 17.60
N PHE A 165 4.15 -5.82 17.04
CA PHE A 165 3.26 -5.13 16.09
C PHE A 165 4.02 -4.40 15.00
N SER A 166 3.28 -4.10 13.92
CA SER A 166 3.73 -3.32 12.76
C SER A 166 2.74 -2.23 12.43
N GLU A 167 3.20 -1.20 11.75
CA GLU A 167 2.35 -0.14 11.22
C GLU A 167 1.83 -0.54 9.82
N PHE A 168 0.54 -0.22 9.51
CA PHE A 168 -0.17 -0.55 8.28
C PHE A 168 -1.17 0.55 7.89
N GLY A 169 -0.74 1.81 7.89
CA GLY A 169 -1.62 2.97 7.71
C GLY A 169 -1.76 3.50 6.29
N THR A 170 -0.91 3.10 5.34
CA THR A 170 -0.74 3.73 4.02
C THR A 170 -2.05 4.04 3.30
N ARG A 171 -2.96 3.09 3.19
CA ARG A 171 -4.23 3.23 2.47
C ARG A 171 -5.21 4.24 3.06
N ARG A 172 -5.07 4.58 4.34
CA ARG A 172 -6.05 5.35 5.12
C ARG A 172 -5.41 6.57 5.79
N ARG A 173 -4.20 6.91 5.40
CA ARG A 173 -3.47 8.04 5.97
C ARG A 173 -4.16 9.36 5.63
N VAL A 174 -4.14 10.28 6.56
CA VAL A 174 -4.59 11.67 6.33
C VAL A 174 -3.69 12.35 5.29
N SER A 175 -2.38 12.12 5.42
CA SER A 175 -1.35 12.58 4.48
C SER A 175 -0.12 11.68 4.60
N PHE A 176 0.78 11.77 3.61
CA PHE A 176 2.10 11.13 3.70
C PHE A 176 2.84 11.57 4.98
N GLU A 177 2.81 12.86 5.32
CA GLU A 177 3.45 13.40 6.51
C GLU A 177 2.84 12.85 7.81
N ALA A 178 1.52 12.59 7.84
CA ALA A 178 0.87 11.99 9.00
C ALA A 178 1.37 10.54 9.23
N GLU A 179 1.44 9.70 8.20
CA GLU A 179 2.00 8.36 8.30
C GLU A 179 3.49 8.39 8.68
N ASP A 180 4.27 9.25 8.04
CA ASP A 180 5.68 9.50 8.38
C ASP A 180 5.86 9.85 9.86
N THR A 181 4.98 10.71 10.39
CA THR A 181 4.98 11.09 11.80
C THR A 181 4.71 9.90 12.72
N VAL A 182 3.76 9.03 12.36
CA VAL A 182 3.47 7.80 13.12
C VAL A 182 4.68 6.87 13.14
N VAL A 183 5.24 6.55 11.96
CA VAL A 183 6.39 5.65 11.85
C VAL A 183 7.59 6.17 12.63
N ARG A 184 7.87 7.48 12.53
CA ARG A 184 8.93 8.16 13.29
C ARG A 184 8.72 8.06 14.79
N ALA A 185 7.49 8.32 15.27
CA ALA A 185 7.15 8.23 16.68
C ALA A 185 7.27 6.80 17.23
N MET A 186 6.75 5.81 16.49
CA MET A 186 6.85 4.39 16.87
C MET A 186 8.29 3.91 16.93
N LYS A 187 9.13 4.29 15.94
CA LYS A 187 10.57 4.00 15.96
C LYS A 187 11.25 4.62 17.18
N ALA A 188 11.06 5.93 17.41
CA ALA A 188 11.65 6.63 18.53
C ALA A 188 11.24 5.99 19.88
N CYS A 189 9.97 5.66 20.03
CA CYS A 189 9.47 4.98 21.22
C CYS A 189 10.14 3.61 21.40
N SER A 190 10.23 2.80 20.36
CA SER A 190 10.83 1.46 20.41
C SER A 190 12.31 1.48 20.82
N GLN A 191 13.00 2.58 20.54
CA GLN A 191 14.42 2.78 20.83
C GLN A 191 14.69 3.51 22.16
N SER A 192 13.65 4.03 22.82
CA SER A 192 13.81 4.87 24.03
C SER A 192 14.30 4.09 25.26
N GLN A 193 13.97 2.81 25.34
CA GLN A 193 14.41 1.89 26.39
C GLN A 193 14.21 0.43 25.95
N LYS A 194 14.56 -0.52 26.83
CA LYS A 194 14.29 -1.95 26.61
C LYS A 194 12.83 -2.25 26.98
N TRP A 195 12.08 -2.71 25.99
CA TRP A 195 10.66 -3.05 26.14
C TRP A 195 10.43 -4.57 26.15
N PRO A 196 9.37 -5.06 26.84
CA PRO A 196 8.92 -6.45 26.68
C PRO A 196 8.34 -6.72 25.29
N GLY A 197 7.70 -5.74 24.65
CA GLY A 197 7.17 -5.80 23.29
C GLY A 197 8.16 -5.35 22.22
N ARG A 198 7.73 -5.40 20.94
CA ARG A 198 8.57 -5.01 19.81
C ARG A 198 7.78 -4.35 18.70
N PHE A 199 8.23 -3.19 18.24
CA PHE A 199 7.83 -2.61 16.95
C PHE A 199 8.69 -3.26 15.85
N VAL A 200 8.04 -3.95 14.92
CA VAL A 200 8.73 -4.73 13.87
C VAL A 200 9.12 -3.84 12.70
N GLY A 201 8.21 -2.96 12.26
CA GLY A 201 8.40 -2.08 11.12
C GLY A 201 7.08 -1.56 10.55
N THR A 202 7.09 -1.21 9.28
CA THR A 202 5.92 -0.69 8.57
C THR A 202 5.67 -1.46 7.28
N SER A 203 4.42 -1.52 6.82
CA SER A 203 4.08 -2.06 5.51
C SER A 203 4.53 -1.17 4.36
N ASN A 204 4.64 0.14 4.59
CA ASN A 204 5.10 1.12 3.61
C ASN A 204 6.60 0.94 3.33
N VAL A 205 6.93 0.49 2.11
CA VAL A 205 8.31 0.14 1.74
C VAL A 205 9.21 1.38 1.74
N TYR A 206 8.71 2.53 1.29
CA TYR A 206 9.48 3.77 1.29
C TYR A 206 9.79 4.25 2.71
N LEU A 207 8.80 4.24 3.61
CA LEU A 207 9.01 4.63 5.01
C LEU A 207 9.93 3.63 5.73
N ALA A 208 9.82 2.33 5.40
CA ALA A 208 10.78 1.34 5.90
C ALA A 208 12.21 1.68 5.45
N MET A 209 12.42 2.08 4.19
CA MET A 209 13.71 2.54 3.67
C MET A 209 14.18 3.80 4.40
N LYS A 210 13.35 4.83 4.47
CA LYS A 210 13.66 6.11 5.09
C LYS A 210 14.12 5.98 6.55
N TYR A 211 13.53 5.04 7.27
CA TYR A 211 13.80 4.85 8.70
C TYR A 211 14.65 3.62 9.02
N ASP A 212 15.18 2.94 8.02
CA ASP A 212 15.94 1.68 8.17
C ASP A 212 15.19 0.64 9.03
N LEU A 213 13.91 0.45 8.74
CA LEU A 213 13.02 -0.52 9.36
C LEU A 213 12.85 -1.76 8.48
N LEU A 214 12.21 -2.79 9.03
CA LEU A 214 11.78 -3.94 8.25
C LEU A 214 10.50 -3.58 7.49
N PRO A 215 10.46 -3.72 6.15
CA PRO A 215 9.21 -3.68 5.42
C PRO A 215 8.42 -4.96 5.73
N VAL A 216 7.14 -4.80 6.12
CA VAL A 216 6.30 -5.91 6.61
C VAL A 216 5.11 -6.10 5.69
N GLY A 217 4.84 -7.34 5.33
CA GLY A 217 3.69 -7.71 4.50
C GLY A 217 3.95 -9.01 3.75
N THR A 218 2.87 -9.71 3.45
CA THR A 218 2.90 -10.96 2.67
C THR A 218 1.90 -10.91 1.55
N MET A 219 0.64 -11.28 1.78
CA MET A 219 -0.45 -11.20 0.81
C MET A 219 -1.69 -10.57 1.44
N GLY A 220 -2.58 -10.04 0.59
CA GLY A 220 -3.91 -9.58 0.98
C GLY A 220 -5.00 -10.52 0.47
N HIS A 221 -6.23 -10.35 0.98
CA HIS A 221 -7.44 -11.10 0.59
C HIS A 221 -7.68 -11.08 -0.93
N GLU A 222 -7.32 -9.99 -1.59
CA GLU A 222 -7.39 -9.82 -3.04
C GLU A 222 -6.83 -11.02 -3.80
N PHE A 223 -5.65 -11.53 -3.37
CA PHE A 223 -4.97 -12.64 -4.06
C PHE A 223 -5.83 -13.91 -4.04
N ILE A 224 -6.41 -14.23 -2.88
CA ILE A 224 -7.29 -15.39 -2.71
C ILE A 224 -8.61 -15.18 -3.43
N CYS A 225 -9.22 -13.98 -3.30
CA CYS A 225 -10.49 -13.64 -3.93
C CYS A 225 -10.41 -13.71 -5.47
N ALA A 226 -9.35 -13.17 -6.06
CA ALA A 226 -9.14 -13.22 -7.51
C ALA A 226 -8.96 -14.66 -8.01
N ILE A 227 -8.19 -15.48 -7.29
CA ILE A 227 -8.02 -16.90 -7.59
C ILE A 227 -9.35 -17.65 -7.44
N GLY A 228 -10.14 -17.33 -6.41
CA GLY A 228 -11.49 -17.88 -6.22
C GLY A 228 -12.43 -17.53 -7.37
N GLY A 229 -12.33 -16.33 -7.92
CA GLY A 229 -13.08 -15.91 -9.12
C GLY A 229 -12.67 -16.69 -10.38
N MET A 230 -11.40 -17.03 -10.53
CA MET A 230 -10.88 -17.76 -11.70
C MET A 230 -11.10 -19.28 -11.62
N TYR A 231 -10.95 -19.88 -10.45
CA TYR A 231 -10.89 -21.33 -10.28
C TYR A 231 -11.97 -21.91 -9.34
N GLY A 232 -12.84 -21.07 -8.82
CA GLY A 232 -13.86 -21.41 -7.86
C GLY A 232 -13.39 -21.29 -6.40
N PRO A 233 -14.30 -20.93 -5.48
CA PRO A 233 -13.96 -20.62 -4.08
C PRO A 233 -13.40 -21.83 -3.32
N GLN A 234 -13.83 -23.06 -3.63
CA GLN A 234 -13.32 -24.26 -2.97
C GLN A 234 -11.82 -24.51 -3.19
N MET A 235 -11.27 -24.05 -4.31
CA MET A 235 -9.87 -24.25 -4.68
C MET A 235 -8.99 -23.01 -4.36
N ALA A 236 -9.60 -21.90 -3.98
CA ALA A 236 -8.91 -20.61 -3.87
C ALA A 236 -7.69 -20.65 -2.95
N ASN A 237 -7.85 -21.08 -1.71
CA ASN A 237 -6.74 -21.18 -0.77
C ASN A 237 -5.65 -22.15 -1.22
N HIS A 238 -6.05 -23.33 -1.74
CA HIS A 238 -5.11 -24.34 -2.22
C HIS A 238 -4.23 -23.80 -3.34
N ILE A 239 -4.85 -23.21 -4.37
CA ILE A 239 -4.13 -22.64 -5.53
C ILE A 239 -3.29 -21.44 -5.09
N ALA A 240 -3.82 -20.56 -4.22
CA ALA A 240 -3.09 -19.41 -3.70
C ALA A 240 -1.81 -19.82 -2.97
N MET A 241 -1.90 -20.78 -2.05
CA MET A 241 -0.76 -21.28 -1.28
C MET A 241 0.28 -21.97 -2.16
N ASN A 242 -0.14 -22.78 -3.14
CA ASN A 242 0.76 -23.44 -4.09
C ASN A 242 1.49 -22.41 -4.96
N SER A 243 0.76 -21.45 -5.54
CA SER A 243 1.34 -20.39 -6.36
C SER A 243 2.35 -19.55 -5.56
N TRP A 244 2.00 -19.22 -4.33
CA TRP A 244 2.87 -18.48 -3.41
C TRP A 244 4.16 -19.26 -3.08
N SER A 245 3.99 -20.53 -2.72
CA SER A 245 5.12 -21.41 -2.42
C SER A 245 6.03 -21.61 -3.62
N ASN A 246 5.49 -21.72 -4.82
CA ASN A 246 6.27 -21.84 -6.06
C ASN A 246 7.11 -20.58 -6.32
N THR A 247 6.51 -19.38 -6.14
CA THR A 247 7.18 -18.11 -6.40
C THR A 247 8.29 -17.84 -5.37
N PHE A 248 8.00 -18.02 -4.09
CA PHE A 248 8.91 -17.67 -3.00
C PHE A 248 9.69 -18.83 -2.42
N ARG A 249 9.46 -20.07 -2.90
CA ARG A 249 10.19 -21.29 -2.53
C ARG A 249 10.26 -21.53 -1.01
N GLY A 250 9.20 -21.14 -0.30
CA GLY A 250 9.12 -21.24 1.16
C GLY A 250 9.84 -20.14 1.93
N ALA A 251 10.62 -19.26 1.29
CA ALA A 251 11.34 -18.19 1.96
C ALA A 251 10.41 -17.09 2.53
N LEU A 252 9.18 -16.96 1.99
CA LEU A 252 8.10 -16.12 2.53
C LEU A 252 6.95 -17.03 2.96
N GLY A 253 7.13 -17.71 4.10
CA GLY A 253 6.26 -18.80 4.56
C GLY A 253 5.03 -18.36 5.35
N THR A 254 4.73 -17.05 5.45
CA THR A 254 3.52 -16.56 6.11
C THR A 254 2.43 -16.34 5.08
N PHE A 255 1.29 -16.99 5.28
CA PHE A 255 0.13 -16.93 4.41
C PHE A 255 -1.04 -16.27 5.11
N LEU A 256 -1.90 -15.60 4.32
CA LEU A 256 -3.28 -15.32 4.69
C LEU A 256 -4.13 -16.52 4.28
N TYR A 257 -5.04 -16.92 5.14
CA TYR A 257 -6.04 -17.95 4.86
C TYR A 257 -7.43 -17.31 4.96
N ASP A 258 -8.26 -17.47 3.92
CA ASP A 258 -9.56 -16.81 3.80
C ASP A 258 -10.71 -17.82 3.70
#